data_e606b56cedc48032239721d622cdd51f
#
_entry.id   e606b56cedc48032239721d622cdd51f
#
_cell.length_a   1.000
_cell.length_b   1.000
_cell.length_c   1.000
_cell.angle_alpha   90.00
_cell.angle_beta   90.00
_cell.angle_gamma   90.00
#
_symmetry.space_group_name_H-M   'P 1'
#
loop_
_entity.id
_entity.type
_entity.pdbx_description
1 polymer ?
#
loop_
_entity_poly.entity_id
_entity_poly.type
_entity_poly.pdbx_seq_one_letter_code
_entity_poly.pdbx_strand_id
1 'polypeptide(L)'
;MKWNDDKTITITPPKRPKKITGTRFAAIMGLNKWTTPFNAWCAITRTYEEPFEDTIYTVAGKTIEPKQAEFMKKSYFMTNLITPTDVYGADYFQKTWGDFFKDSPIFGGMWDYLLVDKDGKPTTVLEMKTTKRSEDWVEDVPEYYALQAALYAYLLGVDDVIMVCSFLGDKDYENPDAYQCSTENTIVRPFKLSERYPELKKTVKKVEKWWKTHVEGGVSPKFDEKADADILKVLRDNNLSPDTDIAALVAEAEQLKKHIDEVKGTVADDEKRYKTITDMLKKEAISQFKEGDK
;
A
#
# COMPACT_ATOMS: atom_id res chain seq x y z
N MET A 1 10.04 23.02 9.67
CA MET A 1 10.75 21.81 9.24
C MET A 1 12.20 22.15 8.96
N LYS A 2 13.16 21.32 9.36
CA LYS A 2 14.60 21.52 9.09
C LYS A 2 15.14 20.31 8.35
N TRP A 3 15.80 20.54 7.24
CA TRP A 3 16.53 19.52 6.47
C TRP A 3 17.94 19.35 7.06
N ASN A 4 18.36 18.10 7.24
CA ASN A 4 19.66 17.75 7.79
C ASN A 4 20.57 17.15 6.70
N ASP A 5 21.89 17.27 6.86
CA ASP A 5 22.88 16.81 5.86
C ASP A 5 22.95 15.26 5.73
N ASP A 6 22.44 14.55 6.74
CA ASP A 6 22.43 13.08 6.80
C ASP A 6 21.18 12.43 6.15
N LYS A 7 20.45 13.18 5.33
CA LYS A 7 19.20 12.77 4.67
C LYS A 7 18.05 12.50 5.67
N THR A 8 17.98 13.24 6.75
CA THR A 8 16.84 13.24 7.66
C THR A 8 16.17 14.60 7.70
N ILE A 9 14.98 14.65 8.27
CA ILE A 9 14.22 15.89 8.49
C ILE A 9 13.89 15.99 9.98
N THR A 10 14.06 17.17 10.55
CA THR A 10 13.64 17.47 11.93
C THR A 10 12.38 18.32 11.92
N ILE A 11 11.39 17.91 12.71
CA ILE A 11 10.13 18.64 12.92
C ILE A 11 9.88 18.81 14.42
N THR A 12 8.96 19.67 14.77
CA THR A 12 8.35 19.65 16.11
C THR A 12 7.43 18.41 16.19
N PRO A 13 7.62 17.52 17.17
CA PRO A 13 6.77 16.35 17.31
C PRO A 13 5.29 16.69 17.36
N PRO A 14 4.43 15.96 16.65
CA PRO A 14 3.00 16.24 16.65
C PRO A 14 2.38 15.89 18.01
N LYS A 15 1.43 16.72 18.48
CA LYS A 15 0.67 16.44 19.70
C LYS A 15 -0.17 15.15 19.62
N ARG A 16 -0.61 14.79 18.42
CA ARG A 16 -1.47 13.63 18.15
C ARG A 16 -0.99 12.91 16.89
N PRO A 17 0.09 12.12 16.97
CA PRO A 17 0.53 11.29 15.85
C PRO A 17 -0.52 10.23 15.55
N LYS A 18 -0.52 9.72 14.30
CA LYS A 18 -1.30 8.54 13.95
C LYS A 18 -0.60 7.29 14.47
N LYS A 19 -1.37 6.26 14.82
CA LYS A 19 -0.82 4.98 15.28
C LYS A 19 -0.14 4.20 14.15
N ILE A 20 0.72 3.28 14.53
CA ILE A 20 1.34 2.30 13.63
C ILE A 20 0.33 1.19 13.38
N THR A 21 -0.24 1.17 12.18
CA THR A 21 -1.10 0.08 11.69
C THR A 21 -0.26 -1.07 11.14
N GLY A 22 -0.87 -2.21 10.81
CA GLY A 22 -0.15 -3.35 10.25
C GLY A 22 0.65 -3.01 8.98
N THR A 23 0.09 -2.23 8.07
CA THR A 23 0.78 -1.78 6.86
C THR A 23 1.99 -0.90 7.19
N ARG A 24 1.85 0.03 8.13
CA ARG A 24 2.96 0.90 8.59
C ARG A 24 4.01 0.11 9.36
N PHE A 25 3.61 -0.91 10.11
CA PHE A 25 4.54 -1.80 10.81
C PHE A 25 5.46 -2.52 9.82
N ALA A 26 4.91 -3.09 8.76
CA ALA A 26 5.69 -3.72 7.70
C ALA A 26 6.59 -2.70 6.95
N ALA A 27 6.12 -1.47 6.73
CA ALA A 27 6.90 -0.40 6.11
C ALA A 27 8.10 0.02 6.99
N ILE A 28 7.89 0.22 8.29
CA ILE A 28 8.95 0.56 9.25
C ILE A 28 10.03 -0.53 9.30
N MET A 29 9.64 -1.79 9.13
CA MET A 29 10.56 -2.93 9.04
C MET A 29 11.27 -3.07 7.69
N GLY A 30 10.95 -2.20 6.70
CA GLY A 30 11.54 -2.24 5.36
C GLY A 30 11.05 -3.40 4.49
N LEU A 31 9.92 -4.01 4.83
CA LEU A 31 9.36 -5.17 4.13
C LEU A 31 8.28 -4.78 3.10
N ASN A 32 7.73 -3.58 3.21
CA ASN A 32 6.73 -3.10 2.26
C ASN A 32 7.41 -2.56 1.00
N LYS A 33 7.04 -3.09 -0.18
CA LYS A 33 7.60 -2.68 -1.48
C LYS A 33 7.12 -1.29 -1.95
N TRP A 34 6.01 -0.80 -1.37
CA TRP A 34 5.30 0.39 -1.83
C TRP A 34 5.46 1.60 -0.91
N THR A 35 5.92 1.36 0.31
CA THR A 35 5.98 2.38 1.35
C THR A 35 7.29 2.26 2.10
N THR A 36 8.09 3.32 2.11
CA THR A 36 9.35 3.38 2.85
C THR A 36 9.12 3.67 4.34
N PRO A 37 10.10 3.44 5.22
CA PRO A 37 10.05 3.91 6.61
C PRO A 37 9.87 5.44 6.71
N PHE A 38 10.45 6.21 5.78
CA PHE A 38 10.29 7.66 5.73
C PHE A 38 8.86 8.06 5.37
N ASN A 39 8.28 7.44 4.36
CA ASN A 39 6.89 7.65 3.97
C ASN A 39 5.94 7.33 5.15
N ALA A 40 6.13 6.19 5.82
CA ALA A 40 5.37 5.82 7.01
C ALA A 40 5.49 6.86 8.12
N TRP A 41 6.70 7.40 8.34
CA TRP A 41 6.94 8.47 9.31
C TRP A 41 6.19 9.76 8.95
N CYS A 42 6.22 10.17 7.69
CA CYS A 42 5.49 11.35 7.23
C CYS A 42 4.00 11.24 7.53
N ALA A 43 3.40 10.09 7.25
CA ALA A 43 1.97 9.84 7.51
C ALA A 43 1.66 9.79 9.01
N ILE A 44 2.50 9.14 9.82
CA ILE A 44 2.33 9.03 11.29
C ILE A 44 2.43 10.40 11.93
N THR A 45 3.42 11.19 11.55
CA THR A 45 3.67 12.53 12.12
C THR A 45 2.75 13.61 11.54
N ARG A 46 1.93 13.26 10.53
CA ARG A 46 1.09 14.21 9.78
C ARG A 46 1.90 15.31 9.07
N THR A 47 3.17 15.03 8.79
CA THR A 47 4.03 15.92 8.02
C THR A 47 3.59 15.96 6.57
N TYR A 48 3.25 14.79 6.03
CA TYR A 48 2.59 14.60 4.74
C TYR A 48 1.84 13.27 4.72
N GLU A 49 0.70 13.26 4.09
CA GLU A 49 -0.04 12.06 3.77
C GLU A 49 -0.70 12.27 2.42
N GLU A 50 -0.48 11.32 1.53
CA GLU A 50 -1.13 11.33 0.23
C GLU A 50 -2.65 11.27 0.41
N PRO A 51 -3.42 12.13 -0.27
CA PRO A 51 -4.87 12.05 -0.22
C PRO A 51 -5.35 10.66 -0.65
N PHE A 52 -6.24 10.09 0.16
CA PHE A 52 -6.81 8.78 -0.19
C PHE A 52 -7.81 8.96 -1.34
N GLU A 53 -7.56 8.28 -2.44
CA GLU A 53 -8.48 8.16 -3.56
C GLU A 53 -8.83 6.69 -3.78
N ASP A 54 -10.10 6.41 -4.01
CA ASP A 54 -10.53 5.06 -4.36
C ASP A 54 -10.02 4.72 -5.76
N THR A 55 -9.18 3.72 -5.83
CA THR A 55 -8.70 3.13 -7.09
C THR A 55 -9.56 1.93 -7.46
N ILE A 56 -9.44 1.45 -8.70
CA ILE A 56 -10.08 0.20 -9.12
C ILE A 56 -9.69 -0.98 -8.20
N TYR A 57 -8.48 -0.96 -7.65
CA TYR A 57 -7.98 -1.98 -6.72
C TYR A 57 -8.66 -1.92 -5.36
N THR A 58 -8.84 -0.73 -4.80
CA THR A 58 -9.50 -0.54 -3.51
C THR A 58 -11.00 -0.82 -3.60
N VAL A 59 -11.64 -0.40 -4.71
CA VAL A 59 -13.05 -0.71 -4.98
C VAL A 59 -13.27 -2.22 -5.11
N ALA A 60 -12.45 -2.90 -5.90
CA ALA A 60 -12.53 -4.36 -6.04
C ALA A 60 -12.28 -5.06 -4.69
N GLY A 61 -11.29 -4.64 -3.91
CA GLY A 61 -11.03 -5.17 -2.58
C GLY A 61 -12.27 -5.09 -1.68
N LYS A 62 -12.84 -3.90 -1.53
CA LYS A 62 -14.05 -3.67 -0.70
C LYS A 62 -15.27 -4.50 -1.17
N THR A 63 -15.43 -4.70 -2.48
CA THR A 63 -16.53 -5.46 -3.07
C THR A 63 -16.37 -6.97 -2.88
N ILE A 64 -15.13 -7.48 -2.97
CA ILE A 64 -14.83 -8.92 -2.95
C ILE A 64 -14.65 -9.44 -1.53
N GLU A 65 -14.19 -8.63 -0.59
CA GLU A 65 -13.98 -9.02 0.81
C GLU A 65 -15.20 -9.74 1.44
N PRO A 66 -16.45 -9.25 1.35
CA PRO A 66 -17.61 -9.97 1.84
C PRO A 66 -17.84 -11.33 1.13
N LYS A 67 -17.48 -11.44 -0.15
CA LYS A 67 -17.59 -12.68 -0.92
C LYS A 67 -16.56 -13.71 -0.48
N GLN A 68 -15.34 -13.27 -0.11
CA GLN A 68 -14.33 -14.12 0.52
C GLN A 68 -14.83 -14.66 1.86
N ALA A 69 -15.47 -13.83 2.68
CA ALA A 69 -16.05 -14.27 3.95
C ALA A 69 -17.15 -15.32 3.74
N GLU A 70 -18.04 -15.13 2.77
CA GLU A 70 -19.04 -16.13 2.42
C GLU A 70 -18.45 -17.43 1.87
N PHE A 71 -17.36 -17.34 1.12
CA PHE A 71 -16.60 -18.49 0.67
C PHE A 71 -15.99 -19.27 1.86
N MET A 72 -15.41 -18.54 2.84
CA MET A 72 -14.89 -19.17 4.06
C MET A 72 -15.98 -19.86 4.87
N LYS A 73 -17.15 -19.26 5.02
CA LYS A 73 -18.29 -19.86 5.69
C LYS A 73 -18.76 -21.16 5.01
N LYS A 74 -18.89 -21.14 3.69
CA LYS A 74 -19.41 -22.26 2.91
C LYS A 74 -18.41 -23.39 2.71
N SER A 75 -17.17 -23.06 2.36
CA SER A 75 -16.17 -24.05 1.95
C SER A 75 -15.31 -24.55 3.11
N TYR A 76 -15.16 -23.75 4.18
CA TYR A 76 -14.34 -24.06 5.34
C TYR A 76 -15.15 -24.15 6.64
N PHE A 77 -16.48 -24.05 6.56
CA PHE A 77 -17.41 -24.15 7.70
C PHE A 77 -17.15 -23.16 8.84
N MET A 78 -16.58 -21.99 8.51
CA MET A 78 -16.27 -20.94 9.49
C MET A 78 -17.51 -20.07 9.76
N THR A 79 -18.46 -20.61 10.52
CA THR A 79 -19.76 -19.97 10.74
C THR A 79 -19.72 -18.80 11.75
N ASN A 80 -18.69 -18.76 12.61
CA ASN A 80 -18.57 -17.75 13.68
C ASN A 80 -17.63 -16.60 13.28
N LEU A 81 -17.65 -16.19 12.01
CA LEU A 81 -16.95 -15.01 11.54
C LEU A 81 -17.72 -13.75 11.94
N ILE A 82 -17.02 -12.83 12.58
CA ILE A 82 -17.54 -11.50 12.93
C ILE A 82 -16.77 -10.39 12.23
N THR A 83 -17.48 -9.31 11.94
CA THR A 83 -16.95 -8.10 11.31
C THR A 83 -16.75 -6.99 12.34
N PRO A 84 -16.04 -5.90 12.00
CA PRO A 84 -16.03 -4.70 12.83
C PRO A 84 -17.47 -4.16 13.11
N THR A 85 -18.37 -4.29 12.16
CA THR A 85 -19.77 -3.87 12.33
C THR A 85 -20.49 -4.69 13.42
N ASP A 86 -20.22 -5.99 13.52
CA ASP A 86 -20.81 -6.85 14.56
C ASP A 86 -20.31 -6.45 15.95
N VAL A 87 -19.06 -6.02 16.08
CA VAL A 87 -18.43 -5.64 17.36
C VAL A 87 -18.75 -4.20 17.76
N TYR A 88 -18.68 -3.27 16.82
CA TYR A 88 -18.71 -1.82 17.08
C TYR A 88 -19.99 -1.12 16.58
N GLY A 89 -20.85 -1.84 15.85
CA GLY A 89 -22.08 -1.30 15.24
C GLY A 89 -21.86 -0.69 13.85
N ALA A 90 -22.95 -0.34 13.18
CA ALA A 90 -22.92 0.16 11.79
C ALA A 90 -22.09 1.44 11.59
N ASP A 91 -21.91 2.23 12.63
CA ASP A 91 -21.13 3.47 12.65
C ASP A 91 -19.73 3.28 13.28
N TYR A 92 -19.20 2.04 13.24
CA TYR A 92 -17.93 1.69 13.87
C TYR A 92 -16.76 2.59 13.42
N PHE A 93 -16.73 2.96 12.15
CA PHE A 93 -15.67 3.79 11.62
C PHE A 93 -15.62 5.15 12.29
N GLN A 94 -16.77 5.82 12.43
CA GLN A 94 -16.88 7.13 13.10
C GLN A 94 -16.57 7.05 14.59
N LYS A 95 -16.93 5.93 15.25
CA LYS A 95 -16.68 5.70 16.68
C LYS A 95 -15.22 5.39 16.99
N THR A 96 -14.55 4.66 16.11
CA THR A 96 -13.21 4.16 16.35
C THR A 96 -12.16 4.84 15.47
N TRP A 97 -12.58 5.61 14.45
CA TRP A 97 -11.69 6.15 13.41
C TRP A 97 -10.86 5.06 12.73
N GLY A 98 -11.44 3.85 12.61
CA GLY A 98 -10.78 2.68 12.07
C GLY A 98 -9.67 2.11 12.95
N ASP A 99 -9.64 2.44 14.23
CA ASP A 99 -8.69 1.90 15.20
C ASP A 99 -9.40 1.02 16.23
N PHE A 100 -9.18 -0.28 16.17
CA PHE A 100 -9.76 -1.27 17.07
C PHE A 100 -8.90 -1.54 18.30
N PHE A 101 -7.71 -0.95 18.39
CA PHE A 101 -6.74 -1.16 19.47
C PHE A 101 -6.54 0.10 20.32
N LYS A 102 -7.62 0.55 20.96
CA LYS A 102 -7.65 1.81 21.71
C LYS A 102 -6.69 1.82 22.90
N ASP A 103 -6.43 0.65 23.50
CA ASP A 103 -5.58 0.52 24.70
C ASP A 103 -4.09 0.59 24.36
N SER A 104 -3.69 0.43 23.10
CA SER A 104 -2.32 0.64 22.67
C SER A 104 -2.07 2.10 22.28
N PRO A 105 -1.11 2.80 22.88
CA PRO A 105 -0.80 4.20 22.52
C PRO A 105 -0.05 4.30 21.19
N ILE A 106 0.68 3.27 20.79
CA ILE A 106 1.56 3.27 19.61
C ILE A 106 0.96 2.50 18.45
N PHE A 107 0.42 1.31 18.73
CA PHE A 107 -0.10 0.40 17.70
C PHE A 107 -1.61 0.54 17.53
N GLY A 108 -2.08 0.33 16.30
CA GLY A 108 -3.48 0.37 15.95
C GLY A 108 -3.73 -0.43 14.68
N GLY A 109 -4.91 -0.28 14.12
CA GLY A 109 -5.26 -0.87 12.85
C GLY A 109 -6.70 -1.34 12.76
N MET A 110 -6.96 -1.98 11.64
CA MET A 110 -8.25 -2.56 11.28
C MET A 110 -7.99 -3.98 10.80
N TRP A 111 -8.56 -4.95 11.45
CA TRP A 111 -8.65 -6.32 10.97
C TRP A 111 -9.92 -6.48 10.12
N ASP A 112 -9.90 -7.40 9.17
CA ASP A 112 -11.05 -7.59 8.28
C ASP A 112 -12.11 -8.46 8.95
N TYR A 113 -11.73 -9.66 9.45
CA TYR A 113 -12.64 -10.59 10.15
C TYR A 113 -11.95 -11.25 11.35
N LEU A 114 -12.75 -11.66 12.33
CA LEU A 114 -12.34 -12.52 13.43
C LEU A 114 -13.19 -13.78 13.44
N LEU A 115 -12.54 -14.93 13.66
CA LEU A 115 -13.23 -16.12 14.10
C LEU A 115 -13.31 -16.07 15.63
N VAL A 116 -14.50 -16.31 16.16
CA VAL A 116 -14.75 -16.29 17.61
C VAL A 116 -15.21 -17.65 18.10
N ASP A 117 -14.95 -17.93 19.39
CA ASP A 117 -15.47 -19.11 20.07
C ASP A 117 -16.94 -18.90 20.45
N LYS A 118 -17.53 -19.90 21.14
CA LYS A 118 -18.92 -19.87 21.62
C LYS A 118 -19.22 -18.74 22.61
N ASP A 119 -18.19 -18.21 23.25
CA ASP A 119 -18.30 -17.13 24.22
C ASP A 119 -18.06 -15.75 23.59
N GLY A 120 -17.86 -15.71 22.25
CA GLY A 120 -17.61 -14.51 21.48
C GLY A 120 -16.15 -14.00 21.56
N LYS A 121 -15.23 -14.79 22.12
CA LYS A 121 -13.84 -14.42 22.26
C LYS A 121 -13.08 -14.69 20.95
N PRO A 122 -12.29 -13.74 20.44
CA PRO A 122 -11.46 -13.94 19.25
C PRO A 122 -10.51 -15.12 19.42
N THR A 123 -10.44 -15.98 18.42
CA THR A 123 -9.52 -17.14 18.33
C THR A 123 -8.59 -17.03 17.14
N THR A 124 -9.02 -16.38 16.05
CA THR A 124 -8.26 -16.31 14.80
C THR A 124 -8.49 -14.96 14.13
N VAL A 125 -7.43 -14.37 13.62
CA VAL A 125 -7.50 -13.20 12.72
C VAL A 125 -7.61 -13.72 11.29
N LEU A 126 -8.60 -13.23 10.53
CA LEU A 126 -8.69 -13.42 9.09
C LEU A 126 -8.43 -12.09 8.40
N GLU A 127 -7.49 -12.11 7.46
CA GLU A 127 -7.12 -10.96 6.65
C GLU A 127 -7.38 -11.28 5.19
N MET A 128 -8.17 -10.42 4.53
CA MET A 128 -8.63 -10.62 3.16
C MET A 128 -7.78 -9.80 2.19
N LYS A 129 -7.38 -10.41 1.07
CA LYS A 129 -6.59 -9.72 0.05
C LYS A 129 -7.11 -10.05 -1.34
N THR A 130 -6.92 -9.11 -2.25
CA THR A 130 -7.13 -9.28 -3.69
C THR A 130 -5.88 -8.87 -4.43
N THR A 131 -5.50 -9.58 -5.47
CA THR A 131 -4.30 -9.26 -6.26
C THR A 131 -4.37 -9.82 -7.67
N LYS A 132 -3.69 -9.18 -8.63
CA LYS A 132 -3.36 -9.76 -9.94
C LYS A 132 -2.14 -10.68 -9.87
N ARG A 133 -1.34 -10.58 -8.81
CA ARG A 133 0.00 -11.13 -8.68
C ARG A 133 -0.07 -12.45 -7.94
N SER A 134 -0.65 -13.46 -8.59
CA SER A 134 -0.75 -14.81 -8.04
C SER A 134 0.62 -15.42 -7.77
N GLU A 135 1.64 -15.04 -8.55
CA GLU A 135 3.01 -15.47 -8.40
C GLU A 135 3.63 -15.13 -7.03
N ASP A 136 3.23 -14.01 -6.44
CA ASP A 136 3.71 -13.60 -5.09
C ASP A 136 3.19 -14.55 -3.99
N TRP A 137 2.18 -15.38 -4.27
CA TRP A 137 1.49 -16.28 -3.32
C TRP A 137 1.74 -17.77 -3.58
N VAL A 138 2.58 -18.13 -4.55
CA VAL A 138 2.81 -19.52 -4.94
C VAL A 138 3.42 -20.34 -3.80
N GLU A 139 4.47 -19.82 -3.19
CA GLU A 139 5.18 -20.51 -2.11
C GLU A 139 4.53 -20.25 -0.76
N ASP A 140 4.27 -18.99 -0.44
CA ASP A 140 3.74 -18.59 0.87
C ASP A 140 3.05 -17.20 0.77
N VAL A 141 2.53 -16.73 1.90
CA VAL A 141 1.98 -15.37 2.06
C VAL A 141 3.12 -14.34 1.93
N PRO A 142 2.97 -13.30 1.11
CA PRO A 142 3.93 -12.21 1.07
C PRO A 142 4.18 -11.63 2.47
N GLU A 143 5.45 -11.51 2.84
CA GLU A 143 5.89 -11.21 4.19
C GLU A 143 5.27 -9.93 4.79
N TYR A 144 5.10 -8.89 3.96
CA TYR A 144 4.48 -7.63 4.41
C TYR A 144 2.99 -7.77 4.76
N TYR A 145 2.26 -8.70 4.13
CA TYR A 145 0.88 -9.02 4.49
C TYR A 145 0.82 -9.93 5.72
N ALA A 146 1.68 -10.94 5.78
CA ALA A 146 1.75 -11.83 6.93
C ALA A 146 2.09 -11.06 8.21
N LEU A 147 3.04 -10.12 8.15
CA LEU A 147 3.43 -9.30 9.28
C LEU A 147 2.33 -8.30 9.71
N GLN A 148 1.52 -7.82 8.77
CA GLN A 148 0.34 -7.00 9.05
C GLN A 148 -0.65 -7.78 9.93
N ALA A 149 -1.06 -8.96 9.50
CA ALA A 149 -1.99 -9.81 10.24
C ALA A 149 -1.39 -10.31 11.57
N ALA A 150 -0.08 -10.60 11.59
CA ALA A 150 0.65 -10.98 12.78
C ALA A 150 0.61 -9.90 13.87
N LEU A 151 0.71 -8.61 13.50
CA LEU A 151 0.55 -7.52 14.46
C LEU A 151 -0.84 -7.52 15.08
N TYR A 152 -1.89 -7.71 14.29
CA TYR A 152 -3.27 -7.76 14.80
C TYR A 152 -3.48 -8.96 15.75
N ALA A 153 -3.00 -10.13 15.37
CA ALA A 153 -3.03 -11.32 16.22
C ALA A 153 -2.29 -11.09 17.55
N TYR A 154 -1.10 -10.48 17.50
CA TYR A 154 -0.33 -10.11 18.68
C TYR A 154 -1.09 -9.14 19.61
N LEU A 155 -1.72 -8.11 19.05
CA LEU A 155 -2.49 -7.12 19.82
C LEU A 155 -3.76 -7.71 20.43
N LEU A 156 -4.37 -8.69 19.77
CA LEU A 156 -5.55 -9.43 20.25
C LEU A 156 -5.18 -10.57 21.23
N GLY A 157 -3.89 -10.95 21.28
CA GLY A 157 -3.44 -12.08 22.10
C GLY A 157 -3.90 -13.44 21.55
N VAL A 158 -4.08 -13.56 20.23
CA VAL A 158 -4.42 -14.80 19.53
C VAL A 158 -3.19 -15.33 18.77
N ASP A 159 -3.16 -16.65 18.52
CA ASP A 159 -2.04 -17.31 17.84
C ASP A 159 -2.35 -17.65 16.38
N ASP A 160 -3.62 -17.92 16.07
CA ASP A 160 -4.04 -18.38 14.75
C ASP A 160 -4.35 -17.20 13.82
N VAL A 161 -3.78 -17.26 12.61
CA VAL A 161 -4.00 -16.30 11.54
C VAL A 161 -4.35 -17.04 10.26
N ILE A 162 -5.31 -16.52 9.52
CA ILE A 162 -5.67 -17.02 8.19
C ILE A 162 -5.61 -15.86 7.21
N MET A 163 -4.78 -16.02 6.19
CA MET A 163 -4.77 -15.12 5.04
C MET A 163 -5.62 -15.72 3.93
N VAL A 164 -6.53 -14.92 3.41
CA VAL A 164 -7.38 -15.29 2.27
C VAL A 164 -7.07 -14.34 1.12
N CYS A 165 -6.67 -14.90 -0.03
CA CYS A 165 -6.33 -14.07 -1.18
C CYS A 165 -7.06 -14.54 -2.43
N SER A 166 -7.80 -13.64 -3.06
CA SER A 166 -8.45 -13.86 -4.35
C SER A 166 -7.63 -13.26 -5.48
N PHE A 167 -7.41 -14.07 -6.53
CA PHE A 167 -6.67 -13.66 -7.71
C PHE A 167 -7.60 -13.09 -8.77
N LEU A 168 -7.36 -11.85 -9.18
CA LEU A 168 -8.21 -11.09 -10.07
C LEU A 168 -7.52 -10.84 -11.41
N GLY A 169 -8.26 -11.02 -12.51
CA GLY A 169 -7.91 -10.53 -13.82
C GLY A 169 -8.44 -9.11 -14.07
N ASP A 170 -8.13 -8.53 -15.23
CA ASP A 170 -8.55 -7.16 -15.57
C ASP A 170 -10.08 -7.01 -15.55
N LYS A 171 -10.82 -7.99 -16.07
CA LYS A 171 -12.29 -7.99 -16.07
C LYS A 171 -12.90 -7.98 -14.67
N ASP A 172 -12.22 -8.61 -13.71
CA ASP A 172 -12.70 -8.66 -12.32
C ASP A 172 -12.54 -7.29 -11.63
N TYR A 173 -11.50 -6.52 -12.01
CA TYR A 173 -11.35 -5.13 -11.55
C TYR A 173 -12.35 -4.19 -12.20
N GLU A 174 -12.74 -4.43 -13.45
CA GLU A 174 -13.77 -3.65 -14.15
C GLU A 174 -15.18 -3.94 -13.61
N ASN A 175 -15.45 -5.19 -13.22
CA ASN A 175 -16.74 -5.62 -12.69
C ASN A 175 -16.60 -6.57 -11.48
N PRO A 176 -16.18 -6.04 -10.31
CA PRO A 176 -15.96 -6.87 -9.13
C PRO A 176 -17.25 -7.48 -8.56
N ASP A 177 -18.42 -6.93 -8.90
CA ASP A 177 -19.71 -7.50 -8.50
C ASP A 177 -19.97 -8.88 -9.13
N ALA A 178 -19.45 -9.14 -10.32
CA ALA A 178 -19.60 -10.43 -10.98
C ALA A 178 -18.65 -11.51 -10.46
N TYR A 179 -17.58 -11.13 -9.74
CA TYR A 179 -16.59 -12.06 -9.22
C TYR A 179 -17.19 -13.07 -8.25
N GLN A 180 -16.80 -14.33 -8.37
CA GLN A 180 -17.22 -15.43 -7.47
C GLN A 180 -15.96 -16.12 -6.93
N CYS A 181 -15.82 -16.18 -5.60
CA CYS A 181 -14.75 -16.91 -4.95
C CYS A 181 -14.92 -18.43 -5.14
N SER A 182 -13.84 -19.10 -5.49
CA SER A 182 -13.76 -20.56 -5.64
C SER A 182 -12.37 -21.06 -5.21
N THR A 183 -12.22 -22.36 -5.07
CA THR A 183 -10.91 -22.98 -4.79
C THR A 183 -9.88 -22.83 -5.92
N GLU A 184 -10.32 -22.43 -7.11
CA GLU A 184 -9.45 -22.22 -8.27
C GLU A 184 -8.83 -20.82 -8.29
N ASN A 185 -9.54 -19.83 -7.73
CA ASN A 185 -9.14 -18.42 -7.79
C ASN A 185 -8.93 -17.78 -6.42
N THR A 186 -9.16 -18.51 -5.34
CA THR A 186 -9.01 -17.99 -3.96
C THR A 186 -8.21 -18.99 -3.13
N ILE A 187 -7.09 -18.54 -2.62
CA ILE A 187 -6.19 -19.32 -1.79
C ILE A 187 -6.36 -18.97 -0.32
N VAL A 188 -6.24 -19.99 0.54
CA VAL A 188 -6.32 -19.85 2.00
C VAL A 188 -4.99 -20.32 2.60
N ARG A 189 -4.34 -19.48 3.36
CA ARG A 189 -3.03 -19.72 3.97
C ARG A 189 -3.11 -19.49 5.48
N PRO A 190 -3.31 -20.55 6.28
CA PRO A 190 -3.23 -20.45 7.73
C PRO A 190 -1.78 -20.46 8.20
N PHE A 191 -1.51 -19.75 9.30
CA PHE A 191 -0.25 -19.88 10.04
C PHE A 191 -0.46 -19.57 11.53
N LYS A 192 0.46 -20.03 12.36
CA LYS A 192 0.53 -19.67 13.78
C LYS A 192 1.56 -18.58 14.01
N LEU A 193 1.15 -17.57 14.79
CA LEU A 193 2.03 -16.47 15.17
C LEU A 193 3.28 -16.98 15.87
N SER A 194 3.10 -17.91 16.81
CA SER A 194 4.20 -18.50 17.60
C SER A 194 5.21 -19.27 16.76
N GLU A 195 4.77 -19.90 15.65
CA GLU A 195 5.63 -20.66 14.75
C GLU A 195 6.32 -19.78 13.72
N ARG A 196 5.55 -18.91 13.05
CA ARG A 196 6.08 -18.04 11.97
C ARG A 196 6.91 -16.87 12.52
N TYR A 197 6.50 -16.32 13.66
CA TYR A 197 7.11 -15.13 14.27
C TYR A 197 7.44 -15.33 15.75
N PRO A 198 8.26 -16.32 16.13
CA PRO A 198 8.59 -16.58 17.54
C PRO A 198 9.23 -15.37 18.24
N GLU A 199 9.87 -14.49 17.46
CA GLU A 199 10.55 -13.29 17.93
C GLU A 199 9.74 -12.00 17.75
N LEU A 200 8.42 -12.08 17.43
CA LEU A 200 7.60 -10.90 17.14
C LEU A 200 7.64 -9.87 18.27
N LYS A 201 7.65 -10.32 19.50
CA LYS A 201 7.78 -9.43 20.66
C LYS A 201 9.06 -8.58 20.64
N LYS A 202 10.16 -9.12 20.11
CA LYS A 202 11.41 -8.37 19.93
C LYS A 202 11.27 -7.37 18.77
N THR A 203 10.58 -7.76 17.70
CA THR A 203 10.27 -6.88 16.57
C THR A 203 9.38 -5.72 16.99
N VAL A 204 8.33 -5.98 17.77
CA VAL A 204 7.48 -4.95 18.37
C VAL A 204 8.32 -3.95 19.18
N LYS A 205 9.21 -4.44 20.06
CA LYS A 205 10.12 -3.56 20.84
C LYS A 205 11.06 -2.71 19.95
N LYS A 206 11.52 -3.24 18.80
CA LYS A 206 12.30 -2.43 17.84
C LYS A 206 11.47 -1.30 17.28
N VAL A 207 10.22 -1.56 16.93
CA VAL A 207 9.31 -0.55 16.40
C VAL A 207 8.90 0.46 17.48
N GLU A 208 8.73 0.05 18.73
CA GLU A 208 8.55 0.98 19.87
C GLU A 208 9.76 1.90 20.05
N LYS A 209 10.99 1.36 19.90
CA LYS A 209 12.21 2.18 19.93
C LYS A 209 12.27 3.13 18.74
N TRP A 210 11.89 2.67 17.55
CA TRP A 210 11.78 3.51 16.36
C TRP A 210 10.80 4.66 16.58
N TRP A 211 9.64 4.38 17.20
CA TRP A 211 8.65 5.40 17.57
C TRP A 211 9.25 6.47 18.48
N LYS A 212 9.90 6.08 19.55
CA LYS A 212 10.56 7.02 20.47
C LYS A 212 11.60 7.87 19.77
N THR A 213 12.40 7.27 18.90
CA THR A 213 13.45 7.99 18.18
C THR A 213 12.90 8.95 17.15
N HIS A 214 11.95 8.49 16.33
CA HIS A 214 11.54 9.22 15.14
C HIS A 214 10.25 10.03 15.33
N VAL A 215 9.26 9.49 16.03
CA VAL A 215 7.99 10.19 16.21
C VAL A 215 8.07 11.15 17.40
N GLU A 216 8.44 10.66 18.56
CA GLU A 216 8.57 11.47 19.76
C GLU A 216 9.80 12.39 19.71
N GLY A 217 10.90 11.92 19.13
CA GLY A 217 12.13 12.71 18.92
C GLY A 217 12.04 13.72 17.77
N GLY A 218 11.05 13.56 16.88
CA GLY A 218 10.80 14.49 15.77
C GLY A 218 11.85 14.46 14.67
N VAL A 219 12.73 13.44 14.62
CA VAL A 219 13.74 13.26 13.57
C VAL A 219 13.35 12.07 12.68
N SER A 220 13.18 12.31 11.39
CA SER A 220 12.76 11.26 10.46
C SER A 220 13.77 10.11 10.37
N PRO A 221 13.35 8.91 9.91
CA PRO A 221 14.28 8.00 9.26
C PRO A 221 14.97 8.68 8.08
N LYS A 222 16.08 8.11 7.60
CA LYS A 222 16.72 8.58 6.37
C LYS A 222 15.77 8.38 5.20
N PHE A 223 15.64 9.43 4.39
CA PHE A 223 14.91 9.33 3.13
C PHE A 223 15.81 8.84 1.99
N ASP A 224 15.19 8.24 0.99
CA ASP A 224 15.83 7.87 -0.27
C ASP A 224 15.34 8.81 -1.38
N GLU A 225 16.26 9.48 -2.08
CA GLU A 225 15.95 10.49 -3.11
C GLU A 225 15.13 9.94 -4.28
N LYS A 226 15.20 8.64 -4.53
CA LYS A 226 14.47 7.98 -5.61
C LYS A 226 13.17 7.37 -5.12
N ALA A 227 13.22 6.61 -4.02
CA ALA A 227 12.04 5.92 -3.49
C ALA A 227 11.02 6.87 -2.87
N ASP A 228 11.49 8.01 -2.31
CA ASP A 228 10.66 9.03 -1.66
C ASP A 228 10.50 10.31 -2.51
N ALA A 229 10.84 10.26 -3.81
CA ALA A 229 10.93 11.45 -4.68
C ALA A 229 9.68 12.32 -4.67
N ASP A 230 8.50 11.70 -4.75
CA ASP A 230 7.22 12.42 -4.82
C ASP A 230 6.92 13.18 -3.51
N ILE A 231 7.13 12.53 -2.37
CA ILE A 231 6.96 13.16 -1.05
C ILE A 231 8.00 14.26 -0.84
N LEU A 232 9.27 13.99 -1.18
CA LEU A 232 10.34 14.96 -1.04
C LEU A 232 10.08 16.21 -1.85
N LYS A 233 9.53 16.06 -3.05
CA LYS A 233 9.12 17.19 -3.90
C LYS A 233 8.08 18.05 -3.17
N VAL A 234 6.99 17.46 -2.69
CA VAL A 234 5.93 18.21 -1.99
C VAL A 234 6.47 18.88 -0.73
N LEU A 235 7.30 18.19 0.04
CA LEU A 235 7.88 18.76 1.27
C LEU A 235 8.84 19.91 0.98
N ARG A 236 9.60 19.86 -0.11
CA ARG A 236 10.49 20.94 -0.56
C ARG A 236 9.70 22.12 -1.06
N ASP A 237 8.69 21.90 -1.88
CA ASP A 237 7.81 22.95 -2.41
C ASP A 237 7.09 23.71 -1.26
N ASN A 238 6.58 23.00 -0.25
CA ASN A 238 5.93 23.60 0.92
C ASN A 238 6.90 24.35 1.85
N ASN A 239 8.20 24.13 1.73
CA ASN A 239 9.24 24.71 2.57
C ASN A 239 10.05 25.79 1.86
N LEU A 240 9.73 26.08 0.59
CA LEU A 240 10.34 27.20 -0.12
C LEU A 240 9.98 28.51 0.61
N SER A 241 11.02 29.23 1.03
CA SER A 241 10.86 30.58 1.56
C SER A 241 10.23 31.47 0.49
N PRO A 242 9.36 32.42 0.83
CA PRO A 242 8.88 33.43 -0.12
C PRO A 242 9.99 34.39 -0.55
N ASP A 243 11.24 34.00 -0.57
CA ASP A 243 12.35 34.76 -1.12
C ASP A 243 12.10 34.97 -2.62
N THR A 244 12.06 36.23 -3.03
CA THR A 244 11.73 36.63 -4.41
C THR A 244 12.65 36.00 -5.44
N ASP A 245 13.90 35.74 -5.11
CA ASP A 245 14.88 35.11 -6.04
C ASP A 245 14.60 33.61 -6.24
N ILE A 246 14.22 32.91 -5.19
CA ILE A 246 13.85 31.49 -5.29
C ILE A 246 12.52 31.34 -6.03
N ALA A 247 11.54 32.20 -5.78
CA ALA A 247 10.26 32.16 -6.50
C ALA A 247 10.45 32.41 -8.01
N ALA A 248 11.34 33.34 -8.38
CA ALA A 248 11.68 33.60 -9.78
C ALA A 248 12.35 32.38 -10.46
N LEU A 249 13.28 31.72 -9.77
CA LEU A 249 13.94 30.50 -10.28
C LEU A 249 12.96 29.33 -10.43
N VAL A 250 12.01 29.16 -9.52
CA VAL A 250 10.95 28.14 -9.62
C VAL A 250 10.07 28.42 -10.83
N ALA A 251 9.63 29.66 -11.02
CA ALA A 251 8.81 30.04 -12.18
C ALA A 251 9.57 29.83 -13.50
N GLU A 252 10.85 30.14 -13.57
CA GLU A 252 11.71 29.87 -14.72
C GLU A 252 11.84 28.36 -15.00
N ALA A 253 12.08 27.55 -13.94
CA ALA A 253 12.18 26.10 -14.06
C ALA A 253 10.88 25.46 -14.58
N GLU A 254 9.72 25.93 -14.12
CA GLU A 254 8.41 25.49 -14.59
C GLU A 254 8.18 25.84 -16.06
N GLN A 255 8.55 27.04 -16.49
CA GLN A 255 8.45 27.46 -17.90
C GLN A 255 9.37 26.60 -18.78
N LEU A 256 10.61 26.38 -18.36
CA LEU A 256 11.56 25.54 -19.09
C LEU A 256 11.05 24.10 -19.21
N LYS A 257 10.51 23.55 -18.14
CA LYS A 257 9.93 22.22 -18.13
C LYS A 257 8.77 22.10 -19.11
N LYS A 258 7.84 23.05 -19.09
CA LYS A 258 6.72 23.11 -20.02
C LYS A 258 7.19 23.15 -21.48
N HIS A 259 8.18 23.99 -21.78
CA HIS A 259 8.77 24.09 -23.12
C HIS A 259 9.44 22.77 -23.53
N ILE A 260 10.20 22.13 -22.64
CA ILE A 260 10.81 20.81 -22.89
C ILE A 260 9.75 19.76 -23.20
N ASP A 261 8.65 19.73 -22.46
CA ASP A 261 7.58 18.75 -22.65
C ASP A 261 6.83 19.00 -23.98
N GLU A 262 6.62 20.26 -24.37
CA GLU A 262 6.07 20.64 -25.67
C GLU A 262 6.97 20.20 -26.83
N VAL A 263 8.27 20.45 -26.74
CA VAL A 263 9.26 20.04 -27.77
C VAL A 263 9.33 18.51 -27.87
N LYS A 264 9.33 17.79 -26.74
CA LYS A 264 9.30 16.32 -26.74
C LYS A 264 8.03 15.78 -27.39
N GLY A 265 6.88 16.41 -27.16
CA GLY A 265 5.64 16.06 -27.83
C GLY A 265 5.75 16.16 -29.35
N THR A 266 6.31 17.25 -29.87
CA THR A 266 6.54 17.46 -31.29
C THR A 266 7.48 16.42 -31.91
N VAL A 267 8.58 16.12 -31.21
CA VAL A 267 9.57 15.10 -31.64
C VAL A 267 8.93 13.70 -31.67
N ALA A 268 8.09 13.35 -30.71
CA ALA A 268 7.40 12.05 -30.69
C ALA A 268 6.45 11.87 -31.88
N ASP A 269 5.78 12.92 -32.29
CA ASP A 269 4.91 12.89 -33.47
C ASP A 269 5.70 12.76 -34.77
N ASP A 270 6.82 13.44 -34.91
CA ASP A 270 7.75 13.32 -36.03
C ASP A 270 8.39 11.91 -36.08
N GLU A 271 8.79 11.34 -34.99
CA GLU A 271 9.30 9.97 -34.90
C GLU A 271 8.25 8.94 -35.36
N LYS A 272 7.01 9.09 -34.94
CA LYS A 272 5.89 8.25 -35.37
C LYS A 272 5.64 8.36 -36.86
N ARG A 273 5.66 9.58 -37.39
CA ARG A 273 5.49 9.85 -38.84
C ARG A 273 6.65 9.27 -39.63
N TYR A 274 7.88 9.47 -39.20
CA TYR A 274 9.09 8.90 -39.82
C TYR A 274 9.01 7.37 -39.88
N LYS A 275 8.65 6.72 -38.78
CA LYS A 275 8.47 5.26 -38.72
C LYS A 275 7.41 4.79 -39.74
N THR A 276 6.27 5.47 -39.79
CA THR A 276 5.21 5.13 -40.74
C THR A 276 5.70 5.22 -42.21
N ILE A 277 6.39 6.30 -42.58
CA ILE A 277 6.95 6.50 -43.93
C ILE A 277 8.00 5.43 -44.25
N THR A 278 8.88 5.13 -43.29
CA THR A 278 9.93 4.11 -43.46
C THR A 278 9.31 2.71 -43.68
N ASP A 279 8.27 2.37 -42.95
CA ASP A 279 7.56 1.08 -43.12
C ASP A 279 6.81 1.01 -44.47
N MET A 280 6.28 2.12 -44.97
CA MET A 280 5.69 2.19 -46.32
C MET A 280 6.76 2.01 -47.40
N LEU A 281 7.90 2.68 -47.28
CA LEU A 281 9.03 2.54 -48.23
C LEU A 281 9.57 1.12 -48.27
N LYS A 282 9.69 0.46 -47.09
CA LYS A 282 10.10 -0.96 -47.05
C LYS A 282 9.12 -1.88 -47.77
N LYS A 283 7.79 -1.67 -47.58
CA LYS A 283 6.76 -2.47 -48.24
C LYS A 283 6.82 -2.28 -49.74
N GLU A 284 6.99 -1.04 -50.23
CA GLU A 284 7.11 -0.73 -51.64
C GLU A 284 8.35 -1.35 -52.24
N ALA A 285 9.51 -1.24 -51.60
CA ALA A 285 10.75 -1.88 -52.06
C ALA A 285 10.60 -3.40 -52.16
N ILE A 286 9.94 -4.04 -51.21
CA ILE A 286 9.68 -5.51 -51.24
C ILE A 286 8.74 -5.85 -52.43
N SER A 287 7.73 -5.02 -52.71
CA SER A 287 6.80 -5.21 -53.83
C SER A 287 7.53 -5.13 -55.16
N GLN A 288 8.37 -4.11 -55.34
CA GLN A 288 9.14 -3.94 -56.59
C GLN A 288 10.17 -5.06 -56.81
N PHE A 289 10.76 -5.60 -55.74
CA PHE A 289 11.64 -6.76 -55.84
C PHE A 289 10.89 -8.03 -56.32
N LYS A 290 9.66 -8.23 -55.88
CA LYS A 290 8.83 -9.38 -56.29
C LYS A 290 8.31 -9.28 -57.72
N GLU A 291 8.18 -8.07 -58.26
CA GLU A 291 7.75 -7.86 -59.66
C GLU A 291 8.91 -7.94 -60.65
N GLY A 292 10.16 -7.73 -60.19
CA GLY A 292 11.36 -7.80 -61.05
C GLY A 292 11.88 -9.21 -61.30
N ASP A 293 11.34 -10.23 -60.60
CA ASP A 293 11.71 -11.66 -60.75
C ASP A 293 10.72 -12.45 -61.67
N LYS A 294 9.92 -11.77 -62.46
CA LYS A 294 9.02 -12.38 -63.49
C LYS A 294 9.52 -12.10 -64.91
#